data_a181648129a0a918a010939d6fad9ffd
#
_entry.id   a181648129a0a918a010939d6fad9ffd
#
_cell.length_a   1.000
_cell.length_b   1.000
_cell.length_c   1.000
_cell.angle_alpha   90.00
_cell.angle_beta   90.00
_cell.angle_gamma   90.00
#
_symmetry.space_group_name_H-M   'P 1'
#
loop_
_entity.id
_entity.type
_entity.pdbx_description
1 polymer ?
#
loop_
_entity_poly.entity_id
_entity_poly.type
_entity_poly.pdbx_seq_one_letter_code
_entity_poly.pdbx_strand_id
1 'polypeptide(L)'
;LMGGKLKNGFEVSPKYIGNRRLMEIAVATLVTDRALLLYGLPGTAKSWVSEHIAAAISGNSTLIVQGTAGTGEEAIRYGWNYARLLAEGPSEGALVQTPIMKAMQEGKIGRIEELTRIGSDVQDTLITILSEKTLPVPELNKEVQAIRGFNIIATANNRDKGVNDLSSALKRRFNT
;
A
#
# COMPACT_ATOMS: atom_id res chain seq x y z
N LEU A 1 -5.16 17.37 -5.93
CA LEU A 1 -5.68 17.37 -4.55
C LEU A 1 -6.05 18.76 -4.07
N MET A 2 -5.20 19.73 -4.23
CA MET A 2 -5.40 21.13 -3.79
C MET A 2 -6.23 21.98 -4.76
N GLY A 3 -6.75 21.38 -5.82
CA GLY A 3 -7.41 22.11 -6.89
C GLY A 3 -6.45 22.86 -7.81
N GLY A 4 -6.95 23.43 -8.87
CA GLY A 4 -6.19 24.25 -9.79
C GLY A 4 -6.65 24.13 -11.24
N LYS A 5 -6.01 24.89 -12.11
CA LYS A 5 -6.32 24.89 -13.53
C LYS A 5 -5.31 24.06 -14.30
N LEU A 6 -5.78 23.08 -15.07
CA LEU A 6 -4.95 22.23 -15.91
C LEU A 6 -4.54 23.00 -17.18
N LYS A 7 -3.49 22.51 -17.87
CA LYS A 7 -2.97 23.11 -19.11
C LYS A 7 -4.02 23.20 -20.23
N ASN A 8 -5.00 22.30 -20.23
CA ASN A 8 -6.11 22.29 -21.18
C ASN A 8 -7.27 23.24 -20.81
N GLY A 9 -7.09 24.08 -19.76
CA GLY A 9 -8.09 25.03 -19.28
C GLY A 9 -9.14 24.47 -18.31
N PHE A 10 -9.16 23.14 -18.09
CA PHE A 10 -10.10 22.51 -17.16
C PHE A 10 -9.76 22.89 -15.70
N GLU A 11 -10.78 23.29 -14.93
CA GLU A 11 -10.63 23.65 -13.52
C GLU A 11 -10.97 22.45 -12.64
N VAL A 12 -10.02 22.05 -11.82
CA VAL A 12 -10.17 20.95 -10.85
C VAL A 12 -10.48 21.57 -9.49
N SER A 13 -11.66 21.26 -8.96
CA SER A 13 -12.00 21.65 -7.59
C SER A 13 -11.10 20.95 -6.56
N PRO A 14 -10.76 21.63 -5.43
CA PRO A 14 -9.95 21.02 -4.39
C PRO A 14 -10.64 19.79 -3.80
N LYS A 15 -9.90 18.69 -3.67
CA LYS A 15 -10.33 17.45 -3.01
C LYS A 15 -9.88 17.39 -1.55
N TYR A 16 -8.96 18.23 -1.16
CA TYR A 16 -8.45 18.35 0.20
C TYR A 16 -8.44 19.83 0.61
N ILE A 17 -9.07 20.12 1.73
CA ILE A 17 -9.06 21.44 2.37
C ILE A 17 -8.28 21.30 3.66
N GLY A 18 -7.06 21.83 3.69
CA GLY A 18 -6.17 21.70 4.84
C GLY A 18 -4.77 22.24 4.55
N ASN A 19 -3.80 21.80 5.33
CA ASN A 19 -2.43 22.30 5.23
C ASN A 19 -1.76 21.78 3.95
N ARG A 20 -1.51 22.69 3.01
CA ARG A 20 -0.82 22.43 1.74
C ARG A 20 0.54 21.78 1.95
N ARG A 21 1.29 22.19 2.97
CA ARG A 21 2.61 21.63 3.27
C ARG A 21 2.56 20.13 3.59
N LEU A 22 1.50 19.65 4.24
CA LEU A 22 1.33 18.20 4.48
C LEU A 22 1.17 17.43 3.18
N MET A 23 0.45 17.97 2.20
CA MET A 23 0.32 17.35 0.89
C MET A 23 1.64 17.36 0.12
N GLU A 24 2.40 18.44 0.19
CA GLU A 24 3.71 18.55 -0.44
C GLU A 24 4.70 17.54 0.18
N ILE A 25 4.71 17.37 1.51
CA ILE A 25 5.52 16.37 2.20
C ILE A 25 5.08 14.95 1.81
N ALA A 26 3.78 14.67 1.77
CA ALA A 26 3.27 13.35 1.37
C ALA A 26 3.71 12.98 -0.05
N VAL A 27 3.57 13.91 -1.01
CA VAL A 27 4.01 13.68 -2.40
C VAL A 27 5.52 13.56 -2.47
N ALA A 28 6.28 14.42 -1.79
CA ALA A 28 7.74 14.34 -1.74
C ALA A 28 8.22 13.00 -1.17
N THR A 29 7.57 12.48 -0.12
CA THR A 29 7.85 11.16 0.44
C THR A 29 7.71 10.06 -0.60
N LEU A 30 6.64 10.06 -1.39
CA LEU A 30 6.38 9.03 -2.39
C LEU A 30 7.32 9.08 -3.60
N VAL A 31 8.03 10.19 -3.80
CA VAL A 31 9.10 10.31 -4.80
C VAL A 31 10.40 9.66 -4.31
N THR A 32 10.54 9.47 -3.00
CA THR A 32 11.67 8.76 -2.39
C THR A 32 11.40 7.25 -2.34
N ASP A 33 12.35 6.48 -1.83
CA ASP A 33 12.18 5.04 -1.61
C ASP A 33 11.34 4.69 -0.36
N ARG A 34 10.94 5.70 0.41
CA ARG A 34 10.14 5.49 1.62
C ARG A 34 8.64 5.44 1.32
N ALA A 35 7.95 4.54 2.00
CA ALA A 35 6.49 4.51 2.00
C ALA A 35 5.90 5.65 2.84
N LEU A 36 4.68 6.04 2.55
CA LEU A 36 3.95 7.06 3.28
C LEU A 36 3.02 6.40 4.32
N LEU A 37 3.10 6.82 5.58
CA LEU A 37 2.15 6.45 6.62
C LEU A 37 1.32 7.66 7.05
N LEU A 38 0.03 7.61 6.79
CA LEU A 38 -0.94 8.59 7.29
C LEU A 38 -1.41 8.15 8.69
N TYR A 39 -0.84 8.76 9.70
CA TYR A 39 -1.08 8.41 11.11
C TYR A 39 -1.90 9.50 11.81
N GLY A 40 -2.89 9.12 12.60
CA GLY A 40 -3.69 10.10 13.34
C GLY A 40 -5.02 9.55 13.88
N LEU A 41 -5.84 10.45 14.40
CA LEU A 41 -7.15 10.10 15.00
C LEU A 41 -8.12 9.51 13.97
N PRO A 42 -9.05 8.63 14.38
CA PRO A 42 -10.17 8.23 13.55
C PRO A 42 -10.96 9.43 13.00
N GLY A 43 -11.52 9.32 11.81
CA GLY A 43 -12.34 10.37 11.21
C GLY A 43 -11.58 11.55 10.60
N THR A 44 -10.24 11.54 10.55
CA THR A 44 -9.43 12.63 9.96
C THR A 44 -9.20 12.47 8.45
N ALA A 45 -10.06 11.75 7.76
CA ALA A 45 -10.05 11.56 6.29
C ALA A 45 -8.77 10.94 5.71
N LYS A 46 -8.01 10.15 6.49
CA LYS A 46 -6.77 9.48 6.02
C LYS A 46 -6.98 8.63 4.78
N SER A 47 -8.02 7.78 4.80
CA SER A 47 -8.34 6.89 3.67
C SER A 47 -8.75 7.68 2.42
N TRP A 48 -9.47 8.78 2.59
CA TRP A 48 -9.79 9.70 1.49
C TRP A 48 -8.52 10.30 0.88
N VAL A 49 -7.61 10.77 1.70
CA VAL A 49 -6.33 11.34 1.25
C VAL A 49 -5.48 10.27 0.56
N SER A 50 -5.36 9.07 1.14
CA SER A 50 -4.61 7.96 0.54
C SER A 50 -5.13 7.60 -0.85
N GLU A 51 -6.45 7.51 -1.00
CA GLU A 51 -7.11 7.21 -2.27
C GLU A 51 -6.79 8.25 -3.33
N HIS A 52 -6.96 9.53 -3.01
CA HIS A 52 -6.76 10.61 -3.97
C HIS A 52 -5.29 10.82 -4.33
N ILE A 53 -4.35 10.59 -3.40
CA ILE A 53 -2.92 10.62 -3.71
C ILE A 53 -2.56 9.45 -4.65
N ALA A 54 -3.01 8.24 -4.35
CA ALA A 54 -2.74 7.07 -5.19
C ALA A 54 -3.31 7.26 -6.60
N ALA A 55 -4.55 7.73 -6.73
CA ALA A 55 -5.17 8.03 -8.02
C ALA A 55 -4.41 9.10 -8.80
N ALA A 56 -3.99 10.19 -8.13
CA ALA A 56 -3.29 11.29 -8.78
C ALA A 56 -1.89 10.91 -9.27
N ILE A 57 -1.17 10.06 -8.54
CA ILE A 57 0.22 9.67 -8.87
C ILE A 57 0.26 8.51 -9.86
N SER A 58 -0.54 7.46 -9.64
CA SER A 58 -0.45 6.20 -10.39
C SER A 58 -1.65 5.92 -11.29
N GLY A 59 -2.64 6.83 -11.33
CA GLY A 59 -3.86 6.65 -12.12
C GLY A 59 -4.79 5.55 -11.61
N ASN A 60 -4.49 4.97 -10.43
CA ASN A 60 -5.26 3.89 -9.84
C ASN A 60 -5.26 4.02 -8.30
N SER A 61 -6.41 3.87 -7.67
CA SER A 61 -6.58 3.85 -6.21
C SER A 61 -7.20 2.54 -5.69
N THR A 62 -7.45 1.57 -6.58
CA THR A 62 -8.17 0.34 -6.22
C THR A 62 -7.26 -0.80 -5.76
N LEU A 63 -5.95 -0.64 -5.84
CA LEU A 63 -4.97 -1.61 -5.35
C LEU A 63 -4.85 -1.47 -3.82
N ILE A 64 -5.84 -1.98 -3.11
CA ILE A 64 -6.03 -1.79 -1.67
C ILE A 64 -6.10 -3.11 -0.92
N VAL A 65 -5.45 -3.15 0.24
CA VAL A 65 -5.63 -4.17 1.29
C VAL A 65 -6.25 -3.49 2.51
N GLN A 66 -7.39 -3.99 2.95
CA GLN A 66 -8.02 -3.55 4.20
C GLN A 66 -7.48 -4.38 5.36
N GLY A 67 -6.77 -3.74 6.28
CA GLY A 67 -6.24 -4.38 7.47
C GLY A 67 -7.32 -4.71 8.49
N THR A 68 -7.28 -5.93 8.99
CA THR A 68 -8.11 -6.44 10.09
C THR A 68 -7.27 -7.37 10.95
N ALA A 69 -7.77 -7.75 12.14
CA ALA A 69 -7.09 -8.74 12.98
C ALA A 69 -6.98 -10.14 12.33
N GLY A 70 -7.83 -10.44 11.34
CA GLY A 70 -7.78 -11.69 10.58
C GLY A 70 -7.06 -11.60 9.24
N THR A 71 -6.41 -10.47 8.94
CA THR A 71 -5.63 -10.33 7.70
C THR A 71 -4.37 -11.18 7.81
N GLY A 72 -4.27 -12.20 6.96
CA GLY A 72 -3.11 -13.07 6.88
C GLY A 72 -2.06 -12.59 5.88
N GLU A 73 -0.95 -13.30 5.82
CA GLU A 73 0.19 -13.01 4.93
C GLU A 73 -0.20 -13.09 3.45
N GLU A 74 -1.13 -13.98 3.11
CA GLU A 74 -1.66 -14.17 1.76
C GLU A 74 -2.41 -12.94 1.22
N ALA A 75 -2.89 -12.06 2.07
CA ALA A 75 -3.51 -10.80 1.66
C ALA A 75 -2.47 -9.73 1.25
N ILE A 76 -1.25 -9.85 1.75
CA ILE A 76 -0.13 -8.93 1.45
C ILE A 76 0.73 -9.47 0.31
N ARG A 77 1.17 -10.74 0.41
CA ARG A 77 2.10 -11.34 -0.55
C ARG A 77 1.38 -11.83 -1.81
N TYR A 78 0.84 -13.02 -1.76
CA TYR A 78 0.05 -13.69 -2.81
C TYR A 78 -0.74 -14.83 -2.17
N GLY A 79 -1.77 -15.27 -2.85
CA GLY A 79 -2.56 -16.43 -2.47
C GLY A 79 -2.52 -17.52 -3.53
N TRP A 80 -3.24 -18.59 -3.27
CA TRP A 80 -3.39 -19.71 -4.19
C TRP A 80 -4.86 -20.01 -4.49
N ASN A 81 -5.16 -20.28 -5.74
CA ASN A 81 -6.40 -20.95 -6.10
C ASN A 81 -6.24 -22.43 -5.76
N TYR A 82 -6.77 -22.83 -4.61
CA TYR A 82 -6.59 -24.19 -4.09
C TYR A 82 -7.11 -25.29 -5.02
N ALA A 83 -8.18 -25.04 -5.79
CA ALA A 83 -8.69 -26.02 -6.75
C ALA A 83 -7.65 -26.29 -7.85
N ARG A 84 -7.03 -25.25 -8.38
CA ARG A 84 -5.95 -25.39 -9.37
C ARG A 84 -4.67 -25.95 -8.76
N LEU A 85 -4.31 -25.50 -7.56
CA LEU A 85 -3.13 -26.00 -6.86
C LEU A 85 -3.18 -27.51 -6.65
N LEU A 86 -4.36 -28.05 -6.29
CA LEU A 86 -4.55 -29.50 -6.11
C LEU A 86 -4.54 -30.26 -7.43
N ALA A 87 -5.05 -29.65 -8.51
CA ALA A 87 -5.14 -30.30 -9.82
C ALA A 87 -3.82 -30.28 -10.61
N GLU A 88 -3.08 -29.18 -10.53
CA GLU A 88 -1.96 -28.88 -11.42
C GLU A 88 -0.63 -28.67 -10.66
N GLY A 89 -0.66 -28.62 -9.34
CA GLY A 89 0.47 -28.20 -8.52
C GLY A 89 0.70 -26.69 -8.57
N PRO A 90 1.80 -26.21 -7.95
CA PRO A 90 2.18 -24.79 -8.00
C PRO A 90 2.43 -24.34 -9.45
N SER A 91 1.64 -23.40 -9.92
CA SER A 91 1.72 -22.85 -11.28
C SER A 91 1.33 -21.37 -11.31
N GLU A 92 1.73 -20.65 -12.36
CA GLU A 92 1.31 -19.27 -12.58
C GLU A 92 -0.22 -19.15 -12.66
N GLY A 93 -0.90 -20.16 -13.20
CA GLY A 93 -2.36 -20.20 -13.28
C GLY A 93 -3.05 -20.42 -11.95
N ALA A 94 -2.37 -21.06 -10.99
CA ALA A 94 -2.87 -21.26 -9.62
C ALA A 94 -2.55 -20.09 -8.69
N LEU A 95 -1.57 -19.21 -9.04
CA LEU A 95 -1.18 -18.05 -8.26
C LEU A 95 -2.27 -16.98 -8.30
N VAL A 96 -2.67 -16.49 -7.13
CA VAL A 96 -3.61 -15.38 -6.98
C VAL A 96 -2.84 -14.14 -6.54
N GLN A 97 -2.76 -13.17 -7.43
CA GLN A 97 -2.06 -11.92 -7.17
C GLN A 97 -2.84 -11.04 -6.19
N THR A 98 -2.18 -10.55 -5.15
CA THR A 98 -2.73 -9.54 -4.25
C THR A 98 -2.68 -8.14 -4.87
N PRO A 99 -3.41 -7.16 -4.31
CA PRO A 99 -3.29 -5.77 -4.70
C PRO A 99 -1.85 -5.23 -4.61
N ILE A 100 -1.08 -5.67 -3.60
CA ILE A 100 0.32 -5.23 -3.43
C ILE A 100 1.20 -5.84 -4.52
N MET A 101 1.09 -7.14 -4.80
CA MET A 101 1.83 -7.79 -5.88
C MET A 101 1.54 -7.15 -7.24
N LYS A 102 0.26 -6.83 -7.52
CA LYS A 102 -0.11 -6.09 -8.74
C LYS A 102 0.50 -4.69 -8.78
N ALA A 103 0.47 -3.96 -7.65
CA ALA A 103 1.10 -2.64 -7.57
C ALA A 103 2.59 -2.70 -7.90
N MET A 104 3.31 -3.73 -7.39
CA MET A 104 4.72 -3.95 -7.70
C MET A 104 4.95 -4.18 -9.20
N GLN A 105 4.15 -5.07 -9.81
CA GLN A 105 4.29 -5.44 -11.22
C GLN A 105 3.88 -4.32 -12.19
N GLU A 106 2.98 -3.42 -11.77
CA GLU A 106 2.48 -2.32 -12.60
C GLU A 106 3.18 -0.97 -12.31
N GLY A 107 4.08 -0.92 -11.33
CA GLY A 107 4.73 0.33 -10.92
C GLY A 107 3.75 1.36 -10.36
N LYS A 108 2.77 0.89 -9.58
CA LYS A 108 1.70 1.72 -9.02
C LYS A 108 1.78 1.85 -7.51
N ILE A 109 0.94 2.71 -6.95
CA ILE A 109 0.79 2.85 -5.51
C ILE A 109 -0.15 1.77 -4.98
N GLY A 110 0.38 0.90 -4.09
CA GLY A 110 -0.41 0.01 -3.26
C GLY A 110 -0.92 0.74 -2.01
N ARG A 111 -2.14 0.45 -1.57
CA ARG A 111 -2.72 1.03 -0.37
C ARG A 111 -2.96 -0.03 0.68
N ILE A 112 -2.61 0.28 1.94
CA ILE A 112 -2.90 -0.57 3.10
C ILE A 112 -3.67 0.27 4.12
N GLU A 113 -4.95 0.02 4.23
CA GLU A 113 -5.79 0.73 5.21
C GLU A 113 -5.76 0.00 6.55
N GLU A 114 -5.72 0.79 7.64
CA GLU A 114 -5.68 0.29 9.02
C GLU A 114 -4.53 -0.70 9.30
N LEU A 115 -3.32 -0.36 8.87
CA LEU A 115 -2.11 -1.19 8.99
C LEU A 115 -1.90 -1.73 10.41
N THR A 116 -2.17 -0.94 11.45
CA THR A 116 -2.00 -1.33 12.86
C THR A 116 -3.01 -2.39 13.33
N ARG A 117 -4.04 -2.71 12.56
CA ARG A 117 -4.95 -3.84 12.87
C ARG A 117 -4.44 -5.18 12.40
N ILE A 118 -3.46 -5.18 11.50
CA ILE A 118 -2.80 -6.39 10.99
C ILE A 118 -1.84 -6.91 12.07
N GLY A 119 -1.74 -8.22 12.25
CA GLY A 119 -0.78 -8.85 13.17
C GLY A 119 0.66 -8.44 12.86
N SER A 120 1.49 -8.32 13.89
CA SER A 120 2.89 -7.85 13.75
C SER A 120 3.73 -8.76 12.84
N ASP A 121 3.51 -10.06 12.90
CA ASP A 121 4.14 -11.07 12.05
C ASP A 121 3.83 -10.83 10.57
N VAL A 122 2.57 -10.54 10.25
CA VAL A 122 2.14 -10.21 8.89
C VAL A 122 2.67 -8.83 8.45
N GLN A 123 2.69 -7.84 9.36
CA GLN A 123 3.30 -6.53 9.06
C GLN A 123 4.77 -6.66 8.65
N ASP A 124 5.52 -7.59 9.24
CA ASP A 124 6.94 -7.77 8.95
C ASP A 124 7.21 -8.25 7.51
N THR A 125 6.22 -8.85 6.85
CA THR A 125 6.33 -9.19 5.41
C THR A 125 6.53 -7.97 4.53
N LEU A 126 6.04 -6.79 4.98
CA LEU A 126 6.23 -5.52 4.27
C LEU A 126 7.68 -5.02 4.33
N ILE A 127 8.48 -5.48 5.29
CA ILE A 127 9.87 -5.01 5.45
C ILE A 127 10.66 -5.32 4.17
N THR A 128 10.61 -6.57 3.69
CA THR A 128 11.30 -6.97 2.46
C THR A 128 10.75 -6.24 1.23
N ILE A 129 9.43 -6.17 1.08
CA ILE A 129 8.77 -5.48 -0.03
C ILE A 129 9.19 -4.00 -0.10
N LEU A 130 9.29 -3.34 1.05
CA LEU A 130 9.65 -1.92 1.10
C LEU A 130 11.15 -1.67 0.97
N SER A 131 12.01 -2.56 1.50
CA SER A 131 13.46 -2.39 1.48
C SER A 131 14.08 -2.83 0.17
N GLU A 132 13.78 -4.06 -0.24
CA GLU A 132 14.42 -4.70 -1.39
C GLU A 132 13.61 -4.52 -2.67
N LYS A 133 12.37 -4.05 -2.54
CA LYS A 133 11.42 -3.93 -3.66
C LYS A 133 11.16 -5.26 -4.38
N THR A 134 11.25 -6.36 -3.63
CA THR A 134 11.09 -7.73 -4.12
C THR A 134 10.06 -8.50 -3.32
N LEU A 135 9.46 -9.49 -3.97
CA LEU A 135 8.52 -10.41 -3.38
C LEU A 135 8.83 -11.83 -3.87
N PRO A 136 9.49 -12.67 -3.04
CA PRO A 136 9.79 -14.06 -3.39
C PRO A 136 8.51 -14.90 -3.48
N VAL A 137 8.46 -15.78 -4.49
CA VAL A 137 7.46 -16.85 -4.70
C VAL A 137 8.20 -18.17 -4.81
N PRO A 138 8.65 -18.74 -3.67
CA PRO A 138 9.53 -19.93 -3.65
C PRO A 138 8.94 -21.13 -4.37
N GLU A 139 7.62 -21.33 -4.28
CA GLU A 139 6.92 -22.45 -4.89
C GLU A 139 7.02 -22.46 -6.43
N LEU A 140 7.28 -21.29 -7.02
CA LEU A 140 7.50 -21.13 -8.46
C LEU A 140 8.99 -20.92 -8.80
N ASN A 141 9.87 -20.94 -7.79
CA ASN A 141 11.27 -20.57 -7.94
C ASN A 141 11.44 -19.20 -8.64
N LYS A 142 10.62 -18.24 -8.24
CA LYS A 142 10.55 -16.89 -8.84
C LYS A 142 10.59 -15.80 -7.79
N GLU A 143 10.90 -14.59 -8.26
CA GLU A 143 10.85 -13.36 -7.50
C GLU A 143 10.17 -12.28 -8.33
N VAL A 144 9.22 -11.58 -7.73
CA VAL A 144 8.60 -10.40 -8.33
C VAL A 144 9.41 -9.18 -7.96
N GLN A 145 10.01 -8.53 -8.95
CA GLN A 145 10.70 -7.25 -8.80
C GLN A 145 9.72 -6.11 -9.01
N ALA A 146 9.74 -5.12 -8.13
CA ALA A 146 8.88 -3.95 -8.29
C ALA A 146 9.36 -3.07 -9.45
N ILE A 147 8.43 -2.70 -10.33
CA ILE A 147 8.68 -1.76 -11.41
C ILE A 147 8.77 -0.34 -10.83
N ARG A 148 9.59 0.51 -11.45
CA ARG A 148 9.74 1.91 -11.07
C ARG A 148 8.38 2.62 -10.99
N GLY A 149 8.14 3.32 -9.91
CA GLY A 149 6.87 3.97 -9.59
C GLY A 149 6.08 3.25 -8.50
N PHE A 150 6.44 2.00 -8.18
CA PHE A 150 5.85 1.31 -7.04
C PHE A 150 6.21 1.98 -5.71
N ASN A 151 5.19 2.22 -4.91
CA ASN A 151 5.34 2.59 -3.51
C ASN A 151 4.10 2.18 -2.73
N ILE A 152 4.09 2.38 -1.41
CA ILE A 152 2.95 2.07 -0.54
C ILE A 152 2.51 3.31 0.20
N ILE A 153 1.19 3.50 0.30
CA ILE A 153 0.54 4.41 1.25
C ILE A 153 -0.20 3.55 2.26
N ALA A 154 0.12 3.71 3.53
CA ALA A 154 -0.61 3.06 4.62
C ALA A 154 -1.35 4.09 5.47
N THR A 155 -2.46 3.66 6.08
CA THR A 155 -3.15 4.44 7.12
C THR A 155 -3.11 3.69 8.44
N ALA A 156 -3.07 4.43 9.55
CA ALA A 156 -3.13 3.87 10.89
C ALA A 156 -3.80 4.85 11.86
N ASN A 157 -4.47 4.29 12.85
CA ASN A 157 -5.10 5.03 13.94
C ASN A 157 -4.23 4.97 15.20
N ASN A 158 -4.14 6.08 15.93
CA ASN A 158 -3.28 6.18 17.10
C ASN A 158 -3.95 5.80 18.43
N ARG A 159 -5.26 5.54 18.46
CA ARG A 159 -6.05 5.33 19.69
C ARG A 159 -7.02 4.15 19.65
N ASP A 160 -6.98 3.30 18.67
CA ASP A 160 -7.88 2.15 18.62
C ASP A 160 -7.42 1.08 19.61
N LYS A 161 -8.36 0.52 20.38
CA LYS A 161 -8.10 -0.66 21.20
C LYS A 161 -7.87 -1.87 20.31
N GLY A 162 -6.85 -2.68 20.61
CA GLY A 162 -6.51 -3.87 19.81
C GLY A 162 -5.71 -3.60 18.55
N VAL A 163 -4.99 -2.46 18.50
CA VAL A 163 -3.98 -2.19 17.47
C VAL A 163 -2.63 -2.78 17.86
N ASN A 164 -1.91 -3.26 16.87
CA ASN A 164 -0.53 -3.70 17.01
C ASN A 164 0.41 -2.52 16.76
N ASP A 165 1.41 -2.37 17.61
CA ASP A 165 2.46 -1.40 17.36
C ASP A 165 3.26 -1.80 16.13
N LEU A 166 3.59 -0.81 15.30
CA LEU A 166 4.53 -1.04 14.22
C LEU A 166 5.92 -1.33 14.79
N SER A 167 6.57 -2.38 14.29
CA SER A 167 7.95 -2.69 14.65
C SER A 167 8.87 -1.51 14.30
N SER A 168 9.96 -1.35 15.05
CA SER A 168 10.96 -0.30 14.78
C SER A 168 11.56 -0.44 13.37
N ALA A 169 11.67 -1.67 12.88
CA ALA A 169 12.14 -1.97 11.54
C ALA A 169 11.16 -1.46 10.48
N LEU A 170 9.87 -1.68 10.67
CA LEU A 170 8.84 -1.22 9.74
C LEU A 170 8.67 0.30 9.80
N LYS A 171 8.69 0.91 11.00
CA LYS A 171 8.63 2.38 11.18
C LYS A 171 9.70 3.12 10.37
N ARG A 172 10.92 2.55 10.26
CA ARG A 172 12.02 3.17 9.48
C ARG A 172 11.77 3.20 7.97
N ARG A 173 10.86 2.37 7.43
CA ARG A 173 10.52 2.32 6.00
C ARG A 173 9.41 3.28 5.63
N PHE A 174 8.68 3.73 6.62
CA PHE A 174 7.66 4.76 6.45
C PHE A 174 8.19 6.15 6.79
N ASN A 175 7.62 7.15 6.14
CA ASN A 175 7.63 8.55 6.57
C ASN A 175 6.21 8.90 7.04
N THR A 176 6.08 9.58 8.19
CA THR A 176 4.80 9.90 8.83
C THR A 176 4.53 11.40 8.84
#